data_f2a9cefa4a400592a886d10538ee72a1
#
_entry.id   f2a9cefa4a400592a886d10538ee72a1
#
_cell.length_a   1.000
_cell.length_b   1.000
_cell.length_c   1.000
_cell.angle_alpha   90.00
_cell.angle_beta   90.00
_cell.angle_gamma   90.00
#
_symmetry.space_group_name_H-M   'P 1'
#
loop_
_entity.id
_entity.type
_entity.pdbx_description
1 polymer ?
#
loop_
_entity_poly.entity_id
_entity_poly.type
_entity_poly.pdbx_seq_one_letter_code
_entity_poly.pdbx_strand_id
1 'polypeptide(L)'
;MLFAFVHFVFPKIFPSMPPAARTTNPFLLDAIVRISSPAKWKAIAAALFGLTMLFFAKPVFNVDLQAMNSVSKDTIRAEQKLQGIWGDLSGRCYVLLQAPDLEALQEKNDRLMTLLAADVREEKLAPVFSPSVLFPSEKPAQKNYEAWRGFWSQERLARLELNLNAAARENGFTADAFDPFWKMIHQNMPRTFEIPQKYFEMLGISATPEGYTQLTLLGAGKNYRAENLFGTISSAGIAKLFDA
;
A
#
# COMPACT_ATOMS: atom_id res chain seq x y z
N MET A 1 7.86 -28.52 18.64
CA MET A 1 6.49 -29.09 18.61
C MET A 1 6.39 -30.38 17.84
N LEU A 2 6.88 -30.49 16.60
CA LEU A 2 6.81 -31.73 15.78
C LEU A 2 7.42 -32.94 16.48
N PHE A 3 8.55 -32.78 17.14
CA PHE A 3 9.27 -33.85 17.86
C PHE A 3 8.48 -34.41 19.06
N ALA A 4 7.83 -33.53 19.80
CA ALA A 4 6.97 -33.92 20.92
C ALA A 4 5.70 -34.65 20.42
N PHE A 5 5.11 -34.20 19.33
CA PHE A 5 3.96 -34.84 18.70
C PHE A 5 4.30 -36.27 18.24
N VAL A 6 5.40 -36.44 17.53
CA VAL A 6 5.84 -37.74 17.03
C VAL A 6 6.19 -38.71 18.17
N HIS A 7 6.74 -38.21 19.28
CA HIS A 7 7.17 -39.09 20.36
C HIS A 7 6.07 -39.43 21.38
N PHE A 8 5.16 -38.51 21.64
CA PHE A 8 4.14 -38.69 22.69
C PHE A 8 2.73 -38.95 22.14
N VAL A 9 2.40 -38.45 20.99
CA VAL A 9 1.04 -38.51 20.42
C VAL A 9 0.93 -39.62 19.36
N PHE A 10 1.92 -39.71 18.47
CA PHE A 10 1.91 -40.69 17.39
C PHE A 10 1.76 -42.15 17.86
N PRO A 11 2.45 -42.64 18.91
CA PRO A 11 2.31 -43.99 19.40
C PRO A 11 0.92 -44.31 20.02
N LYS A 12 0.18 -43.27 20.42
CA LYS A 12 -1.17 -43.42 21.01
C LYS A 12 -2.26 -43.48 19.96
N ILE A 13 -2.02 -42.88 18.79
CA ILE A 13 -3.01 -42.80 17.69
C ILE A 13 -2.90 -44.05 16.76
N PHE A 14 -1.69 -44.53 16.57
CA PHE A 14 -1.47 -45.70 15.72
C PHE A 14 -1.30 -46.95 16.59
N PRO A 15 -2.20 -47.93 16.48
CA PRO A 15 -2.06 -49.21 17.21
C PRO A 15 -0.74 -49.90 16.77
N SER A 16 -0.03 -50.45 17.75
CA SER A 16 1.19 -51.21 17.50
C SER A 16 0.95 -52.29 16.47
N MET A 17 1.57 -52.20 15.32
CA MET A 17 1.56 -53.31 14.36
C MET A 17 2.20 -54.55 15.00
N PRO A 18 1.64 -55.75 14.81
CA PRO A 18 2.30 -56.95 15.28
C PRO A 18 3.71 -57.03 14.64
N PRO A 19 4.74 -57.48 15.38
CA PRO A 19 6.06 -57.51 14.87
C PRO A 19 6.14 -58.46 13.67
N ALA A 20 6.24 -57.89 12.46
CA ALA A 20 6.69 -58.66 11.33
C ALA A 20 8.09 -59.24 11.66
N ALA A 21 8.32 -60.51 11.39
CA ALA A 21 9.58 -61.18 11.60
C ALA A 21 10.71 -60.42 10.91
N ARG A 22 11.40 -59.55 11.67
CA ARG A 22 12.50 -58.75 11.15
C ARG A 22 13.79 -59.59 11.14
N THR A 23 14.34 -59.83 9.98
CA THR A 23 15.75 -60.07 9.83
C THR A 23 16.47 -58.74 10.15
N THR A 24 16.59 -58.42 11.44
CA THR A 24 17.27 -57.21 11.89
C THR A 24 18.75 -57.49 11.90
N ASN A 25 19.49 -56.67 11.19
CA ASN A 25 20.98 -56.65 11.21
C ASN A 25 21.41 -56.34 12.67
N PRO A 26 21.98 -57.31 13.41
CA PRO A 26 22.24 -57.15 14.86
C PRO A 26 23.17 -55.98 15.15
N PHE A 27 24.02 -55.63 14.19
CA PHE A 27 25.00 -54.51 14.33
C PHE A 27 24.30 -53.13 14.43
N LEU A 28 23.22 -52.88 13.68
CA LEU A 28 22.46 -51.63 13.74
C LEU A 28 21.66 -51.51 15.03
N LEU A 29 21.09 -52.58 15.54
CA LEU A 29 20.36 -52.60 16.80
C LEU A 29 21.25 -52.36 18.01
N ASP A 30 22.45 -52.95 18.06
CA ASP A 30 23.46 -52.74 19.10
C ASP A 30 23.98 -51.29 19.11
N ALA A 31 24.17 -50.69 17.93
CA ALA A 31 24.56 -49.30 17.81
C ALA A 31 23.43 -48.35 18.33
N ILE A 32 22.18 -48.61 17.99
CA ILE A 32 21.05 -47.82 18.46
C ILE A 32 20.87 -47.97 19.97
N VAL A 33 20.95 -49.18 20.52
CA VAL A 33 20.83 -49.45 21.96
C VAL A 33 22.01 -48.80 22.73
N ARG A 34 23.20 -48.82 22.22
CA ARG A 34 24.36 -48.10 22.81
C ARG A 34 24.17 -46.58 22.81
N ILE A 35 23.61 -46.05 21.76
CA ILE A 35 23.31 -44.60 21.67
C ILE A 35 22.15 -44.22 22.61
N SER A 36 21.12 -45.07 22.71
CA SER A 36 19.93 -44.80 23.56
C SER A 36 20.12 -45.19 25.04
N SER A 37 21.23 -45.84 25.44
CA SER A 37 21.48 -46.19 26.84
C SER A 37 21.54 -44.91 27.70
N PRO A 38 20.83 -44.89 28.87
CA PRO A 38 20.73 -43.72 29.72
C PRO A 38 22.03 -43.49 30.50
N ALA A 39 22.98 -42.79 29.90
CA ALA A 39 24.17 -42.32 30.57
C ALA A 39 24.03 -40.82 30.86
N LYS A 40 24.16 -40.41 32.12
CA LYS A 40 23.99 -39.02 32.59
C LYS A 40 24.85 -38.03 31.78
N TRP A 41 26.03 -38.40 31.39
CA TRP A 41 26.90 -37.54 30.59
C TRP A 41 26.41 -37.30 29.14
N LYS A 42 25.66 -38.24 28.55
CA LYS A 42 25.04 -38.07 27.22
C LYS A 42 23.90 -37.07 27.28
N ALA A 43 23.11 -37.07 28.36
CA ALA A 43 22.06 -36.08 28.61
C ALA A 43 22.65 -34.67 28.78
N ILE A 44 23.79 -34.58 29.48
CA ILE A 44 24.52 -33.32 29.65
C ILE A 44 25.08 -32.84 28.32
N ALA A 45 25.66 -33.73 27.51
CA ALA A 45 26.18 -33.37 26.18
C ALA A 45 25.07 -32.92 25.22
N ALA A 46 23.93 -33.60 25.24
CA ALA A 46 22.75 -33.20 24.44
C ALA A 46 22.18 -31.86 24.91
N ALA A 47 22.12 -31.61 26.21
CA ALA A 47 21.70 -30.33 26.76
C ALA A 47 22.65 -29.19 26.39
N LEU A 48 23.94 -29.40 26.51
CA LEU A 48 24.98 -28.45 26.08
C LEU A 48 24.91 -28.16 24.58
N PHE A 49 24.74 -29.19 23.77
CA PHE A 49 24.57 -29.04 22.31
C PHE A 49 23.31 -28.25 21.99
N GLY A 50 22.18 -28.55 22.66
CA GLY A 50 20.93 -27.79 22.52
C GLY A 50 21.08 -26.31 22.90
N LEU A 51 21.79 -26.05 24.02
CA LEU A 51 22.05 -24.68 24.49
C LEU A 51 22.96 -23.92 23.49
N THR A 52 24.01 -24.61 22.96
CA THR A 52 24.87 -24.04 21.93
C THR A 52 24.08 -23.71 20.65
N MET A 53 23.20 -24.61 20.21
CA MET A 53 22.33 -24.38 19.05
C MET A 53 21.37 -23.23 19.28
N LEU A 54 20.82 -23.05 20.50
CA LEU A 54 19.99 -21.90 20.86
C LEU A 54 20.76 -20.59 20.77
N PHE A 55 22.05 -20.59 21.12
CA PHE A 55 22.88 -19.37 21.03
C PHE A 55 23.17 -18.95 19.58
N PHE A 56 23.25 -19.91 18.66
CA PHE A 56 23.41 -19.66 17.24
C PHE A 56 22.10 -19.52 16.48
N ALA A 57 20.99 -19.98 17.06
CA ALA A 57 19.68 -19.80 16.48
C ALA A 57 19.28 -18.32 16.55
N LYS A 58 19.39 -17.62 15.44
CA LYS A 58 18.73 -16.34 15.24
C LYS A 58 17.36 -16.64 14.62
N PRO A 59 16.27 -16.71 15.41
CA PRO A 59 14.94 -16.94 14.84
C PRO A 59 14.57 -15.70 14.04
N VAL A 60 14.75 -15.73 12.74
CA VAL A 60 14.16 -14.76 11.83
C VAL A 60 12.74 -15.24 11.60
N PHE A 61 11.80 -14.64 12.33
CA PHE A 61 10.39 -14.83 12.04
C PHE A 61 10.07 -14.04 10.77
N ASN A 62 10.07 -14.72 9.66
CA ASN A 62 9.51 -14.15 8.44
C ASN A 62 7.99 -14.20 8.56
N VAL A 63 7.37 -13.08 8.92
CA VAL A 63 5.91 -12.92 9.04
C VAL A 63 5.28 -12.69 7.67
N ASP A 64 6.04 -12.92 6.59
CA ASP A 64 5.51 -12.82 5.25
C ASP A 64 4.49 -13.94 5.02
N LEU A 65 3.21 -13.57 5.12
CA LEU A 65 2.09 -14.47 4.85
C LEU A 65 2.11 -15.02 3.42
N GLN A 66 2.77 -14.33 2.49
CA GLN A 66 2.95 -14.79 1.11
C GLN A 66 3.96 -15.96 1.02
N ALA A 67 4.99 -15.95 1.87
CA ALA A 67 5.94 -17.08 1.95
C ALA A 67 5.30 -18.37 2.51
N MET A 68 4.20 -18.26 3.26
CA MET A 68 3.42 -19.38 3.78
C MET A 68 2.37 -19.90 2.79
N ASN A 69 2.05 -19.12 1.77
CA ASN A 69 1.07 -19.46 0.77
C ASN A 69 1.73 -20.27 -0.35
N SER A 70 1.41 -21.55 -0.46
CA SER A 70 1.87 -22.42 -1.57
C SER A 70 1.10 -22.07 -2.85
N VAL A 71 1.36 -20.87 -3.38
CA VAL A 71 0.72 -20.41 -4.62
C VAL A 71 1.26 -21.19 -5.81
N SER A 72 0.38 -21.69 -6.66
CA SER A 72 0.80 -22.43 -7.85
C SER A 72 1.59 -21.53 -8.82
N LYS A 73 2.53 -22.11 -9.59
CA LYS A 73 3.29 -21.36 -10.61
C LYS A 73 2.41 -20.65 -11.63
N ASP A 74 1.23 -21.21 -11.90
CA ASP A 74 0.27 -20.64 -12.85
C ASP A 74 -0.43 -19.41 -12.26
N THR A 75 -0.72 -19.43 -10.95
CA THR A 75 -1.26 -18.29 -10.24
C THR A 75 -0.24 -17.14 -10.22
N ILE A 76 1.03 -17.42 -9.93
CA ILE A 76 2.11 -16.41 -9.97
C ILE A 76 2.22 -15.78 -11.37
N ARG A 77 2.15 -16.59 -12.44
CA ARG A 77 2.18 -16.08 -13.81
C ARG A 77 0.96 -15.21 -14.16
N ALA A 78 -0.23 -15.61 -13.68
CA ALA A 78 -1.44 -14.82 -13.86
C ALA A 78 -1.34 -13.48 -13.13
N GLU A 79 -0.83 -13.48 -11.91
CA GLU A 79 -0.58 -12.28 -11.10
C GLU A 79 0.43 -11.35 -11.77
N GLN A 80 1.54 -11.87 -12.28
CA GLN A 80 2.53 -11.08 -13.04
C GLN A 80 1.93 -10.44 -14.30
N LYS A 81 1.03 -11.14 -15.01
CA LYS A 81 0.30 -10.56 -16.16
C LYS A 81 -0.66 -9.45 -15.72
N LEU A 82 -1.39 -9.66 -14.62
CA LEU A 82 -2.26 -8.62 -14.05
C LEU A 82 -1.46 -7.40 -13.61
N GLN A 83 -0.33 -7.61 -12.93
CA GLN A 83 0.57 -6.52 -12.53
C GLN A 83 1.13 -5.75 -13.72
N GLY A 84 1.44 -6.44 -14.82
CA GLY A 84 1.92 -5.81 -16.06
C GLY A 84 0.88 -4.91 -16.74
N ILE A 85 -0.42 -5.20 -16.57
CA ILE A 85 -1.53 -4.46 -17.20
C ILE A 85 -2.08 -3.39 -16.25
N TRP A 86 -2.25 -3.70 -14.98
CA TRP A 86 -2.99 -2.91 -14.00
C TRP A 86 -2.09 -2.27 -12.91
N GLY A 87 -0.78 -2.51 -12.97
CA GLY A 87 0.17 -2.18 -11.90
C GLY A 87 0.13 -3.16 -10.74
N ASP A 88 1.00 -2.97 -9.76
CA ASP A 88 1.05 -3.81 -8.56
C ASP A 88 -0.19 -3.58 -7.69
N LEU A 89 -1.06 -4.60 -7.63
CA LEU A 89 -2.27 -4.59 -6.83
C LEU A 89 -2.05 -5.11 -5.40
N SER A 90 -0.95 -5.84 -5.16
CA SER A 90 -0.65 -6.50 -3.89
C SER A 90 0.01 -5.59 -2.86
N GLY A 91 0.58 -4.46 -3.30
CA GLY A 91 1.21 -3.47 -2.42
C GLY A 91 0.34 -2.24 -2.18
N ARG A 92 -0.98 -2.39 -2.02
CA ARG A 92 -1.88 -1.26 -1.79
C ARG A 92 -2.03 -0.97 -0.31
N CYS A 93 -1.83 0.28 0.06
CA CYS A 93 -2.12 0.78 1.39
C CYS A 93 -3.33 1.70 1.35
N TYR A 94 -4.15 1.63 2.38
CA TYR A 94 -5.31 2.50 2.54
C TYR A 94 -5.02 3.55 3.60
N VAL A 95 -5.24 4.81 3.24
CA VAL A 95 -5.15 5.94 4.17
C VAL A 95 -6.53 6.45 4.48
N LEU A 96 -6.93 6.38 5.74
CA LEU A 96 -8.19 6.89 6.24
C LEU A 96 -7.97 8.25 6.90
N LEU A 97 -8.64 9.26 6.36
CA LEU A 97 -8.77 10.58 6.95
C LEU A 97 -10.12 10.70 7.65
N GLN A 98 -10.15 11.42 8.76
CA GLN A 98 -11.39 11.75 9.48
C GLN A 98 -11.36 13.22 9.87
N ALA A 99 -12.49 13.91 9.69
CA ALA A 99 -12.62 15.33 10.02
C ALA A 99 -14.07 15.67 10.44
N PRO A 100 -14.28 16.69 11.27
CA PRO A 100 -15.62 17.08 11.71
C PRO A 100 -16.47 17.68 10.57
N ASP A 101 -15.82 18.31 9.60
CA ASP A 101 -16.45 18.94 8.45
C ASP A 101 -15.62 18.77 7.17
N LEU A 102 -16.16 19.18 6.02
CA LEU A 102 -15.52 19.04 4.73
C LEU A 102 -14.30 19.93 4.56
N GLU A 103 -14.29 21.11 5.13
CA GLU A 103 -13.17 22.05 5.05
C GLU A 103 -11.95 21.47 5.79
N ALA A 104 -12.13 20.98 7.01
CA ALA A 104 -11.08 20.30 7.76
C ALA A 104 -10.61 19.02 7.05
N LEU A 105 -11.49 18.31 6.35
CA LEU A 105 -11.12 17.15 5.53
C LEU A 105 -10.24 17.56 4.35
N GLN A 106 -10.59 18.66 3.65
CA GLN A 106 -9.78 19.19 2.55
C GLN A 106 -8.39 19.64 3.05
N GLU A 107 -8.31 20.34 4.18
CA GLU A 107 -7.02 20.73 4.78
C GLU A 107 -6.15 19.52 5.12
N LYS A 108 -6.74 18.45 5.68
CA LYS A 108 -6.01 17.20 5.97
C LYS A 108 -5.51 16.52 4.70
N ASN A 109 -6.31 16.54 3.64
CA ASN A 109 -5.89 16.03 2.32
C ASN A 109 -4.72 16.81 1.74
N ASP A 110 -4.74 18.14 1.82
CA ASP A 110 -3.64 18.97 1.33
C ASP A 110 -2.33 18.69 2.11
N ARG A 111 -2.44 18.52 3.42
CA ARG A 111 -1.30 18.14 4.26
C ARG A 111 -0.77 16.75 3.91
N LEU A 112 -1.68 15.78 3.73
CA LEU A 112 -1.31 14.42 3.31
C LEU A 112 -0.56 14.45 1.98
N MET A 113 -1.09 15.15 0.97
CA MET A 113 -0.44 15.27 -0.34
C MET A 113 0.94 15.94 -0.24
N THR A 114 1.08 16.94 0.61
CA THR A 114 2.38 17.60 0.86
C THR A 114 3.39 16.63 1.46
N LEU A 115 2.97 15.79 2.41
CA LEU A 115 3.82 14.76 3.03
C LEU A 115 4.24 13.70 2.02
N LEU A 116 3.31 13.23 1.19
CA LEU A 116 3.56 12.14 0.23
C LEU A 116 4.32 12.62 -1.02
N ALA A 117 4.37 13.92 -1.28
CA ALA A 117 5.00 14.47 -2.50
C ALA A 117 6.47 14.09 -2.68
N ALA A 118 7.23 13.96 -1.59
CA ALA A 118 8.62 13.52 -1.62
C ALA A 118 8.70 12.03 -1.99
N ASP A 119 7.88 11.19 -1.37
CA ASP A 119 7.87 9.75 -1.59
C ASP A 119 7.41 9.38 -3.01
N VAL A 120 6.49 10.15 -3.59
CA VAL A 120 6.10 10.00 -5.01
C VAL A 120 7.26 10.37 -5.94
N ARG A 121 7.98 11.48 -5.67
CA ARG A 121 9.14 11.89 -6.49
C ARG A 121 10.31 10.90 -6.42
N GLU A 122 10.49 10.25 -5.29
CA GLU A 122 11.54 9.26 -5.06
C GLU A 122 11.14 7.83 -5.49
N GLU A 123 10.03 7.69 -6.20
CA GLU A 123 9.46 6.41 -6.65
C GLU A 123 9.22 5.41 -5.48
N LYS A 124 9.05 5.89 -4.25
CA LYS A 124 8.63 5.07 -3.10
C LYS A 124 7.13 4.78 -3.15
N LEU A 125 6.35 5.73 -3.68
CA LEU A 125 4.92 5.57 -3.91
C LEU A 125 4.60 5.75 -5.40
N ALA A 126 3.62 5.02 -5.88
CA ALA A 126 2.99 5.29 -7.18
C ALA A 126 2.28 6.66 -7.15
N PRO A 127 1.96 7.24 -8.32
CA PRO A 127 1.18 8.46 -8.37
C PRO A 127 -0.12 8.33 -7.56
N VAL A 128 -0.34 9.26 -6.64
CA VAL A 128 -1.49 9.25 -5.73
C VAL A 128 -2.56 10.16 -6.27
N PHE A 129 -3.79 9.65 -6.37
CA PHE A 129 -4.96 10.48 -6.61
C PHE A 129 -5.61 10.86 -5.27
N SER A 130 -5.70 12.15 -5.02
CA SER A 130 -6.39 12.70 -3.85
C SER A 130 -7.39 13.75 -4.28
N PRO A 131 -8.51 13.92 -3.56
CA PRO A 131 -9.44 15.02 -3.78
C PRO A 131 -8.79 16.40 -3.78
N SER A 132 -7.70 16.60 -3.04
CA SER A 132 -6.91 17.82 -2.98
C SER A 132 -6.43 18.32 -4.35
N VAL A 133 -6.26 17.42 -5.34
CA VAL A 133 -5.89 17.79 -6.72
C VAL A 133 -7.01 18.56 -7.42
N LEU A 134 -8.26 18.17 -7.19
CA LEU A 134 -9.44 18.78 -7.81
C LEU A 134 -10.11 19.82 -6.91
N PHE A 135 -10.12 19.56 -5.62
CA PHE A 135 -10.80 20.33 -4.59
C PHE A 135 -9.85 20.63 -3.43
N PRO A 136 -8.81 21.46 -3.63
CA PRO A 136 -7.93 21.87 -2.55
C PRO A 136 -8.69 22.71 -1.51
N SER A 137 -8.17 22.80 -0.30
CA SER A 137 -8.72 23.69 0.72
C SER A 137 -8.61 25.17 0.30
N GLU A 138 -9.31 26.06 1.00
CA GLU A 138 -9.46 27.46 0.59
C GLU A 138 -8.11 28.15 0.28
N LYS A 139 -7.12 28.03 1.14
CA LYS A 139 -5.82 28.71 0.95
C LYS A 139 -5.05 28.27 -0.30
N PRO A 140 -4.82 26.97 -0.56
CA PRO A 140 -4.21 26.52 -1.81
C PRO A 140 -5.07 26.86 -3.02
N ALA A 141 -6.39 26.77 -2.92
CA ALA A 141 -7.31 27.14 -3.99
C ALA A 141 -7.18 28.62 -4.38
N GLN A 142 -7.16 29.50 -3.40
CA GLN A 142 -6.95 30.92 -3.60
C GLN A 142 -5.60 31.20 -4.27
N LYS A 143 -4.52 30.57 -3.79
CA LYS A 143 -3.19 30.70 -4.38
C LYS A 143 -3.15 30.23 -5.85
N ASN A 144 -3.81 29.09 -6.13
CA ASN A 144 -3.91 28.57 -7.49
C ASN A 144 -4.70 29.52 -8.40
N TYR A 145 -5.78 30.09 -7.90
CA TYR A 145 -6.56 31.09 -8.61
C TYR A 145 -5.79 32.37 -8.91
N GLU A 146 -5.03 32.88 -7.96
CA GLU A 146 -4.16 34.05 -8.15
C GLU A 146 -3.06 33.76 -9.17
N ALA A 147 -2.44 32.59 -9.10
CA ALA A 147 -1.46 32.14 -10.09
C ALA A 147 -2.09 32.01 -11.48
N TRP A 148 -3.29 31.45 -11.59
CA TRP A 148 -4.04 31.36 -12.84
C TRP A 148 -4.34 32.75 -13.42
N ARG A 149 -4.84 33.68 -12.61
CA ARG A 149 -5.09 35.06 -13.06
C ARG A 149 -3.81 35.77 -13.48
N GLY A 150 -2.72 35.59 -12.73
CA GLY A 150 -1.42 36.16 -13.07
C GLY A 150 -0.83 35.58 -14.37
N PHE A 151 -1.12 34.30 -14.66
CA PHE A 151 -0.70 33.68 -15.92
C PHE A 151 -1.41 34.32 -17.13
N TRP A 152 -2.72 34.61 -17.04
CA TRP A 152 -3.52 35.19 -18.11
C TRP A 152 -3.43 36.73 -18.10
N SER A 153 -2.21 37.26 -18.36
CA SER A 153 -2.06 38.69 -18.57
C SER A 153 -2.74 39.14 -19.86
N GLN A 154 -3.09 40.42 -19.94
CA GLN A 154 -3.70 41.04 -21.13
C GLN A 154 -2.90 40.75 -22.41
N GLU A 155 -1.58 40.84 -22.33
CA GLU A 155 -0.69 40.57 -23.46
C GLU A 155 -0.76 39.08 -23.92
N ARG A 156 -0.79 38.15 -22.97
CA ARG A 156 -0.91 36.70 -23.27
C ARG A 156 -2.27 36.38 -23.89
N LEU A 157 -3.32 36.96 -23.35
CA LEU A 157 -4.67 36.77 -23.89
C LEU A 157 -4.76 37.31 -25.31
N ALA A 158 -4.29 38.52 -25.59
CA ALA A 158 -4.31 39.08 -26.95
C ALA A 158 -3.51 38.23 -27.95
N ARG A 159 -2.33 37.74 -27.53
CA ARG A 159 -1.50 36.84 -28.38
C ARG A 159 -2.20 35.50 -28.63
N LEU A 160 -2.83 34.92 -27.59
CA LEU A 160 -3.59 33.68 -27.72
C LEU A 160 -4.77 33.84 -28.67
N GLU A 161 -5.53 34.92 -28.52
CA GLU A 161 -6.67 35.22 -29.37
C GLU A 161 -6.26 35.32 -30.84
N LEU A 162 -5.18 36.04 -31.12
CA LEU A 162 -4.67 36.21 -32.49
C LEU A 162 -4.24 34.87 -33.07
N ASN A 163 -3.47 34.07 -32.34
CA ASN A 163 -2.98 32.77 -32.78
C ASN A 163 -4.11 31.75 -32.94
N LEU A 164 -5.06 31.73 -31.99
CA LEU A 164 -6.19 30.81 -32.01
C LEU A 164 -7.12 31.10 -33.15
N ASN A 165 -7.42 32.39 -33.43
CA ASN A 165 -8.23 32.81 -34.57
C ASN A 165 -7.56 32.48 -35.93
N ALA A 166 -6.24 32.65 -36.05
CA ALA A 166 -5.52 32.26 -37.25
C ALA A 166 -5.60 30.75 -37.49
N ALA A 167 -5.25 29.93 -36.44
CA ALA A 167 -5.33 28.48 -36.54
C ALA A 167 -6.76 27.95 -36.77
N ALA A 168 -7.76 28.58 -36.17
CA ALA A 168 -9.16 28.23 -36.37
C ALA A 168 -9.60 28.38 -37.82
N ARG A 169 -9.25 29.50 -38.46
CA ARG A 169 -9.56 29.76 -39.87
C ARG A 169 -8.91 28.73 -40.79
N GLU A 170 -7.63 28.43 -40.59
CA GLU A 170 -6.90 27.45 -41.38
C GLU A 170 -7.49 26.02 -41.24
N ASN A 171 -8.06 25.68 -40.10
CA ASN A 171 -8.62 24.36 -39.81
C ASN A 171 -10.15 24.28 -39.94
N GLY A 172 -10.80 25.32 -40.45
CA GLY A 172 -12.24 25.32 -40.77
C GLY A 172 -13.16 25.39 -39.54
N PHE A 173 -12.66 25.86 -38.38
CA PHE A 173 -13.50 26.12 -37.23
C PHE A 173 -14.37 27.37 -37.43
N THR A 174 -15.57 27.36 -36.84
CA THR A 174 -16.44 28.54 -36.79
C THR A 174 -15.90 29.59 -35.82
N ALA A 175 -16.30 30.85 -35.98
CA ALA A 175 -15.80 31.95 -35.17
C ALA A 175 -16.14 31.82 -33.68
N ASP A 176 -17.22 31.11 -33.36
CA ASP A 176 -17.75 30.88 -32.01
C ASP A 176 -17.26 29.57 -31.35
N ALA A 177 -16.46 28.79 -32.08
CA ALA A 177 -16.00 27.47 -31.59
C ALA A 177 -15.29 27.52 -30.22
N PHE A 178 -14.65 28.64 -29.90
CA PHE A 178 -13.88 28.83 -28.66
C PHE A 178 -14.59 29.74 -27.64
N ASP A 179 -15.85 30.12 -27.85
CA ASP A 179 -16.63 30.92 -26.90
C ASP A 179 -16.69 30.33 -25.48
N PRO A 180 -16.89 29.01 -25.30
CA PRO A 180 -16.88 28.40 -23.96
C PRO A 180 -15.55 28.60 -23.23
N PHE A 181 -14.43 28.50 -23.94
CA PHE A 181 -13.10 28.75 -23.40
C PHE A 181 -12.90 30.20 -22.96
N TRP A 182 -13.30 31.17 -23.80
CA TRP A 182 -13.21 32.58 -23.47
C TRP A 182 -14.12 32.97 -22.30
N LYS A 183 -15.33 32.41 -22.23
CA LYS A 183 -16.19 32.55 -21.05
C LYS A 183 -15.52 32.05 -19.79
N MET A 184 -14.89 30.87 -19.84
CA MET A 184 -14.20 30.32 -18.69
C MET A 184 -13.03 31.20 -18.20
N ILE A 185 -12.22 31.74 -19.11
CA ILE A 185 -11.10 32.62 -18.75
C ILE A 185 -11.58 33.94 -18.13
N HIS A 186 -12.67 34.52 -18.65
CA HIS A 186 -13.19 35.81 -18.19
C HIS A 186 -14.14 35.68 -16.99
N GLN A 187 -14.61 34.47 -16.67
CA GLN A 187 -15.46 34.27 -15.49
C GLN A 187 -14.62 34.42 -14.22
N ASN A 188 -15.15 35.21 -13.28
CA ASN A 188 -14.68 35.14 -11.92
C ASN A 188 -15.08 33.79 -11.34
N MET A 189 -14.13 32.91 -11.01
CA MET A 189 -14.44 31.64 -10.37
C MET A 189 -15.21 31.88 -9.05
N PRO A 190 -16.18 31.05 -8.74
CA PRO A 190 -16.89 31.15 -7.47
C PRO A 190 -15.89 30.95 -6.32
N ARG A 191 -16.08 31.70 -5.24
CA ARG A 191 -15.19 31.64 -4.05
C ARG A 191 -15.39 30.40 -3.19
N THR A 192 -16.38 29.58 -3.47
CA THR A 192 -16.67 28.36 -2.72
C THR A 192 -16.01 27.16 -3.42
N PHE A 193 -15.04 26.57 -2.72
CA PHE A 193 -14.33 25.40 -3.17
C PHE A 193 -14.85 24.12 -2.48
N GLU A 194 -16.16 24.10 -2.22
CA GLU A 194 -16.83 22.94 -1.62
C GLU A 194 -16.84 21.78 -2.59
N ILE A 195 -16.62 20.59 -2.05
CA ILE A 195 -16.73 19.35 -2.83
C ILE A 195 -18.22 19.05 -3.05
N PRO A 196 -18.71 19.05 -4.30
CA PRO A 196 -20.12 18.72 -4.54
C PRO A 196 -20.44 17.29 -4.12
N GLN A 197 -21.54 17.09 -3.39
CA GLN A 197 -21.92 15.78 -2.83
C GLN A 197 -21.99 14.66 -3.86
N LYS A 198 -22.33 14.97 -5.12
CA LYS A 198 -22.36 13.99 -6.23
C LYS A 198 -21.01 13.32 -6.51
N TYR A 199 -19.89 13.88 -6.03
CA TYR A 199 -18.56 13.34 -6.22
C TYR A 199 -18.04 12.57 -4.99
N PHE A 200 -18.77 12.53 -3.89
CA PHE A 200 -18.32 11.93 -2.65
C PHE A 200 -17.93 10.46 -2.84
N GLU A 201 -18.81 9.66 -3.43
CA GLU A 201 -18.54 8.25 -3.69
C GLU A 201 -17.29 8.05 -4.54
N MET A 202 -17.15 8.79 -5.64
CA MET A 202 -15.98 8.74 -6.53
C MET A 202 -14.69 9.12 -5.81
N LEU A 203 -14.75 10.03 -4.85
CA LEU A 203 -13.60 10.52 -4.09
C LEU A 203 -13.34 9.72 -2.80
N GLY A 204 -14.11 8.66 -2.56
CA GLY A 204 -14.01 7.85 -1.34
C GLY A 204 -14.43 8.60 -0.07
N ILE A 205 -15.29 9.63 -0.19
CA ILE A 205 -15.78 10.42 0.94
C ILE A 205 -17.11 9.85 1.43
N SER A 206 -17.22 9.66 2.73
CA SER A 206 -18.46 9.23 3.40
C SER A 206 -18.79 10.14 4.57
N ALA A 207 -20.07 10.53 4.66
CA ALA A 207 -20.59 11.22 5.83
C ALA A 207 -20.86 10.21 6.95
N THR A 208 -20.46 10.53 8.17
CA THR A 208 -20.68 9.74 9.38
C THR A 208 -21.33 10.60 10.45
N PRO A 209 -21.90 10.03 11.52
CA PRO A 209 -22.44 10.82 12.64
C PRO A 209 -21.39 11.75 13.30
N GLU A 210 -20.11 11.42 13.17
CA GLU A 210 -19.00 12.16 13.77
C GLU A 210 -18.34 13.15 12.80
N GLY A 211 -18.85 13.29 11.57
CA GLY A 211 -18.30 14.17 10.54
C GLY A 211 -18.10 13.44 9.21
N TYR A 212 -16.95 13.63 8.59
CA TYR A 212 -16.61 13.05 7.30
C TYR A 212 -15.39 12.16 7.38
N THR A 213 -15.43 11.08 6.63
CA THR A 213 -14.28 10.17 6.44
C THR A 213 -13.93 10.12 4.96
N GLN A 214 -12.65 9.88 4.67
CA GLN A 214 -12.18 9.67 3.32
C GLN A 214 -11.15 8.55 3.29
N LEU A 215 -11.32 7.67 2.33
CA LEU A 215 -10.40 6.58 2.03
C LEU A 215 -9.61 6.91 0.78
N THR A 216 -8.28 6.99 0.91
CA THR A 216 -7.34 7.18 -0.21
C THR A 216 -6.53 5.91 -0.40
N LEU A 217 -6.41 5.46 -1.64
CA LEU A 217 -5.61 4.30 -2.02
C LEU A 217 -4.21 4.76 -2.43
N LEU A 218 -3.19 4.19 -1.79
CA LEU A 218 -1.79 4.39 -2.16
C LEU A 218 -1.26 3.12 -2.82
N GLY A 219 -0.59 3.27 -3.96
CA GLY A 219 0.15 2.18 -4.60
C GLY A 219 1.61 2.18 -4.16
N ALA A 220 2.19 0.99 -4.04
CA ALA A 220 3.62 0.86 -3.82
C ALA A 220 4.41 1.30 -5.07
N GLY A 221 5.47 2.06 -4.86
CA GLY A 221 6.46 2.39 -5.88
C GLY A 221 7.61 1.38 -5.88
N LYS A 222 8.59 1.56 -6.77
CA LYS A 222 9.76 0.65 -6.88
C LYS A 222 10.59 0.58 -5.60
N ASN A 223 10.67 1.68 -4.87
CA ASN A 223 11.47 1.83 -3.66
C ASN A 223 10.60 1.83 -2.39
N TYR A 224 9.40 1.22 -2.45
CA TYR A 224 8.45 1.19 -1.35
C TYR A 224 9.01 0.47 -0.12
N ARG A 225 8.79 1.07 1.05
CA ARG A 225 9.03 0.47 2.36
C ARG A 225 7.89 0.87 3.29
N ALA A 226 7.09 -0.10 3.68
CA ALA A 226 5.93 0.10 4.54
C ALA A 226 6.28 0.84 5.84
N GLU A 227 7.37 0.43 6.51
CA GLU A 227 7.82 1.02 7.78
C GLU A 227 8.05 2.54 7.70
N ASN A 228 8.63 3.03 6.59
CA ASN A 228 8.90 4.45 6.40
C ASN A 228 7.58 5.22 6.23
N LEU A 229 6.66 4.71 5.42
CA LEU A 229 5.37 5.33 5.18
C LEU A 229 4.52 5.36 6.47
N PHE A 230 4.46 4.23 7.20
CA PHE A 230 3.78 4.17 8.49
C PHE A 230 4.37 5.16 9.49
N GLY A 231 5.70 5.24 9.60
CA GLY A 231 6.39 6.20 10.45
C GLY A 231 6.04 7.65 10.10
N THR A 232 6.05 8.00 8.82
CA THR A 232 5.74 9.36 8.34
C THR A 232 4.30 9.76 8.64
N ILE A 233 3.33 8.92 8.30
CA ILE A 233 1.90 9.22 8.49
C ILE A 233 1.53 9.20 9.98
N SER A 234 2.04 8.23 10.75
CA SER A 234 1.79 8.12 12.19
C SER A 234 2.36 9.31 12.96
N SER A 235 3.59 9.74 12.64
CA SER A 235 4.20 10.92 13.29
C SER A 235 3.48 12.23 12.98
N ALA A 236 2.88 12.34 11.80
CA ALA A 236 2.08 13.50 11.41
C ALA A 236 0.72 13.56 12.11
N GLY A 237 0.17 12.43 12.58
CA GLY A 237 -1.09 12.35 13.32
C GLY A 237 -2.34 12.78 12.55
N ILE A 238 -2.26 12.86 11.20
CA ILE A 238 -3.36 13.38 10.37
C ILE A 238 -4.25 12.28 9.80
N ALA A 239 -3.75 11.06 9.73
CA ALA A 239 -4.44 9.94 9.08
C ALA A 239 -4.12 8.61 9.76
N LYS A 240 -4.97 7.60 9.51
CA LYS A 240 -4.71 6.21 9.86
C LYS A 240 -4.34 5.44 8.59
N LEU A 241 -3.30 4.61 8.69
CA LEU A 241 -2.83 3.77 7.58
C LEU A 241 -3.22 2.32 7.85
N PHE A 242 -3.70 1.65 6.81
CA PHE A 242 -4.02 0.23 6.83
C PHE A 242 -3.31 -0.43 5.65
N ASP A 243 -2.60 -1.51 5.92
CA ASP A 243 -2.01 -2.38 4.90
C ASP A 243 -3.02 -3.45 4.49
N ALA A 244 -3.08 -3.78 3.20
CA ALA A 244 -4.06 -4.71 2.63
C ALA A 244 -3.52 -6.14 2.57
#